data_843bdaa15ff7824bd581dbd1870f18f4
#
_entry.id   843bdaa15ff7824bd581dbd1870f18f4
#
_cell.length_a   1.000
_cell.length_b   1.000
_cell.length_c   1.000
_cell.angle_alpha   90.00
_cell.angle_beta   90.00
_cell.angle_gamma   90.00
#
_symmetry.space_group_name_H-M   'P 1'
#
loop_
_entity.id
_entity.type
_entity.pdbx_description
1 polymer ?
#
loop_
_entity_poly.entity_id
_entity_poly.type
_entity_poly.pdbx_seq_one_letter_code
_entity_poly.pdbx_strand_id
1 'polypeptide(L)'
;KDINTIDLGAGNGKNELLNLTLQDVLDMGKKDGSGNINLTILGDSQDKVSFKDEIGKTWEKQANSVTENNKTFDVYTNSDSTVQVKVEDKISDGITS
;
A
#
# COMPACT_ATOMS: atom_id res chain seq x y z
N LYS A 1 -4.01 3.57 13.42
CA LYS A 1 -3.05 2.75 14.12
C LYS A 1 -3.46 1.31 14.16
N ASP A 2 -2.49 0.43 14.09
CA ASP A 2 -2.71 -1.01 14.13
C ASP A 2 -3.61 -1.50 13.01
N ILE A 3 -3.57 -0.80 11.87
CA ILE A 3 -4.29 -1.21 10.68
C ILE A 3 -3.40 -2.11 9.85
N ASN A 4 -3.90 -3.27 9.44
CA ASN A 4 -3.17 -4.14 8.52
C ASN A 4 -3.92 -4.33 7.20
N THR A 5 -5.16 -3.90 7.11
CA THR A 5 -5.95 -3.98 5.88
C THR A 5 -6.82 -2.75 5.72
N ILE A 6 -6.80 -2.16 4.51
CA ILE A 6 -7.70 -1.08 4.14
C ILE A 6 -8.53 -1.59 2.96
N ASP A 7 -9.85 -1.57 3.10
CA ASP A 7 -10.74 -2.05 2.04
C ASP A 7 -11.44 -0.86 1.38
N LEU A 8 -10.92 -0.43 0.24
CA LEU A 8 -11.52 0.66 -0.53
C LEU A 8 -12.78 0.21 -1.26
N GLY A 9 -12.91 -1.10 -1.49
CA GLY A 9 -14.07 -1.64 -2.17
C GLY A 9 -15.30 -1.82 -1.30
N ALA A 10 -15.16 -1.61 0.02
CA ALA A 10 -16.30 -1.77 0.93
C ALA A 10 -17.36 -0.69 0.72
N GLY A 11 -16.95 0.49 0.23
CA GLY A 11 -17.88 1.56 -0.12
C GLY A 11 -18.27 1.46 -1.59
N ASN A 12 -19.19 2.32 -2.00
CA ASN A 12 -19.60 2.41 -3.40
C ASN A 12 -18.84 3.54 -4.10
N GLY A 13 -18.52 3.34 -5.37
CA GLY A 13 -17.94 4.37 -6.20
C GLY A 13 -16.42 4.45 -6.08
N LYS A 14 -15.90 5.63 -6.34
CA LYS A 14 -14.46 5.85 -6.36
C LYS A 14 -13.93 6.18 -4.98
N ASN A 15 -12.93 5.44 -4.55
CA ASN A 15 -12.23 5.72 -3.30
C ASN A 15 -10.75 5.86 -3.59
N GLU A 16 -10.12 6.88 -3.01
CA GLU A 16 -8.73 7.19 -3.33
C GLU A 16 -7.90 7.38 -2.06
N LEU A 17 -6.71 6.77 -2.07
CA LEU A 17 -5.67 7.05 -1.09
C LEU A 17 -4.53 7.68 -1.88
N LEU A 18 -4.38 8.98 -1.76
CA LEU A 18 -3.42 9.71 -2.59
C LEU A 18 -2.23 10.21 -1.77
N ASN A 19 -1.07 10.18 -2.40
CA ASN A 19 0.16 10.74 -1.84
C ASN A 19 0.55 10.14 -0.50
N LEU A 20 0.47 8.80 -0.41
CA LEU A 20 0.90 8.11 0.80
C LEU A 20 2.41 8.22 0.96
N THR A 21 2.83 8.80 2.08
CA THR A 21 4.24 8.88 2.43
C THR A 21 4.60 7.72 3.34
N LEU A 22 5.91 7.50 3.54
CA LEU A 22 6.36 6.50 4.52
C LEU A 22 5.77 6.80 5.89
N GLN A 23 5.74 8.08 6.29
CA GLN A 23 5.22 8.45 7.60
C GLN A 23 3.75 8.08 7.75
N ASP A 24 2.96 8.27 6.69
CA ASP A 24 1.56 7.89 6.72
C ASP A 24 1.40 6.40 7.01
N VAL A 25 2.20 5.56 6.35
CA VAL A 25 2.15 4.11 6.54
C VAL A 25 2.62 3.73 7.94
N LEU A 26 3.67 4.38 8.44
CA LEU A 26 4.18 4.12 9.79
C LEU A 26 3.15 4.49 10.85
N ASP A 27 2.37 5.55 10.60
CA ASP A 27 1.37 6.01 11.57
C ASP A 27 0.15 5.10 11.62
N MET A 28 -0.24 4.53 10.48
CA MET A 28 -1.45 3.71 10.43
C MET A 28 -1.19 2.22 10.55
N GLY A 29 -0.02 1.76 10.13
CA GLY A 29 0.25 0.34 10.00
C GLY A 29 0.48 -0.37 11.31
N LYS A 30 0.08 -1.64 11.36
CA LYS A 30 0.33 -2.51 12.50
C LYS A 30 1.67 -3.22 12.31
N LYS A 31 2.52 -3.16 13.33
CA LYS A 31 3.79 -3.90 13.32
C LYS A 31 3.55 -5.37 13.62
N ASP A 32 4.25 -6.23 12.90
CA ASP A 32 4.22 -7.66 13.19
C ASP A 32 5.21 -7.99 14.31
N GLY A 33 5.38 -9.28 14.59
CA GLY A 33 6.25 -9.73 15.68
C GLY A 33 7.73 -9.39 15.47
N SER A 34 8.13 -9.06 14.24
CA SER A 34 9.50 -8.71 13.90
C SER A 34 9.69 -7.19 13.77
N GLY A 35 8.66 -6.42 14.06
CA GLY A 35 8.72 -4.97 13.95
C GLY A 35 8.48 -4.41 12.55
N ASN A 36 8.10 -5.25 11.62
CA ASN A 36 7.81 -4.84 10.24
C ASN A 36 6.35 -4.47 10.09
N ILE A 37 6.07 -3.55 9.16
CA ILE A 37 4.70 -3.16 8.87
C ILE A 37 4.29 -3.79 7.53
N ASN A 38 3.18 -4.53 7.55
CA ASN A 38 2.59 -5.11 6.35
C ASN A 38 1.17 -4.57 6.23
N LEU A 39 0.94 -3.77 5.20
CA LEU A 39 -0.35 -3.16 4.95
C LEU A 39 -0.92 -3.72 3.65
N THR A 40 -2.18 -4.13 3.67
CA THR A 40 -2.86 -4.65 2.49
C THR A 40 -4.00 -3.72 2.12
N ILE A 41 -4.06 -3.32 0.85
CA ILE A 41 -5.11 -2.43 0.35
C ILE A 41 -5.94 -3.18 -0.68
N LEU A 42 -7.23 -3.33 -0.40
CA LEU A 42 -8.18 -4.01 -1.27
C LEU A 42 -9.04 -2.98 -1.99
N GLY A 43 -9.39 -3.27 -3.22
CA GLY A 43 -10.24 -2.37 -4.00
C GLY A 43 -10.49 -2.89 -5.39
N ASP A 44 -11.06 -2.04 -6.26
CA ASP A 44 -11.40 -2.42 -7.62
C ASP A 44 -10.90 -1.35 -8.60
N SER A 45 -11.34 -1.46 -9.86
CA SER A 45 -10.87 -0.58 -10.93
C SER A 45 -11.31 0.87 -10.79
N GLN A 46 -12.23 1.18 -9.89
CA GLN A 46 -12.66 2.55 -9.64
C GLN A 46 -11.82 3.21 -8.56
N ASP A 47 -11.03 2.45 -7.84
CA ASP A 47 -10.24 2.95 -6.73
C ASP A 47 -8.83 3.31 -7.18
N LYS A 48 -8.19 4.20 -6.41
CA LYS A 48 -6.85 4.66 -6.76
C LYS A 48 -5.99 4.77 -5.51
N VAL A 49 -4.73 4.36 -5.65
CA VAL A 49 -3.73 4.51 -4.59
C VAL A 49 -2.47 5.10 -5.21
N SER A 50 -1.94 6.16 -4.62
CA SER A 50 -0.64 6.68 -5.04
C SER A 50 0.27 6.84 -3.84
N PHE A 51 1.56 6.67 -4.08
CA PHE A 51 2.59 6.80 -3.07
C PHE A 51 3.44 8.01 -3.40
N LYS A 52 3.82 8.79 -2.40
CA LYS A 52 4.64 9.96 -2.59
C LYS A 52 6.04 9.73 -2.01
N ASP A 53 7.05 9.98 -2.83
CA ASP A 53 8.43 9.90 -2.39
C ASP A 53 8.81 11.13 -1.59
N GLU A 54 9.66 10.93 -0.58
CA GLU A 54 10.28 12.01 0.16
C GLU A 54 11.80 11.81 0.10
N ILE A 55 12.53 12.87 0.37
CA ILE A 55 13.99 12.81 0.33
C ILE A 55 14.49 11.74 1.31
N GLY A 56 15.23 10.76 0.78
CA GLY A 56 15.75 9.65 1.57
C GLY A 56 14.73 8.59 1.93
N LYS A 57 13.48 8.73 1.45
CA LYS A 57 12.39 7.81 1.77
C LYS A 57 11.60 7.53 0.49
N THR A 58 12.19 6.74 -0.41
CA THR A 58 11.61 6.51 -1.72
C THR A 58 10.90 5.16 -1.79
N TRP A 59 9.76 5.15 -2.46
CA TRP A 59 8.99 3.94 -2.69
C TRP A 59 9.51 3.21 -3.91
N GLU A 60 9.38 1.89 -3.88
CA GLU A 60 9.75 1.06 -5.02
C GLU A 60 8.69 0.00 -5.22
N LYS A 61 8.17 -0.09 -6.45
CA LYS A 61 7.24 -1.16 -6.81
C LYS A 61 8.06 -2.39 -7.18
N GLN A 62 7.78 -3.50 -6.52
CA GLN A 62 8.52 -4.72 -6.76
C GLN A 62 8.17 -5.33 -8.11
N ALA A 63 9.13 -6.05 -8.71
CA ALA A 63 8.95 -6.62 -10.03
C ALA A 63 7.92 -7.75 -10.05
N ASN A 64 7.80 -8.47 -8.93
CA ASN A 64 6.89 -9.61 -8.84
C ASN A 64 5.69 -9.28 -7.97
N SER A 65 4.51 -9.63 -8.48
CA SER A 65 3.29 -9.52 -7.70
C SER A 65 3.13 -10.74 -6.79
N VAL A 66 2.23 -10.63 -5.81
CA VAL A 66 1.92 -11.72 -4.87
C VAL A 66 0.47 -12.10 -5.05
N THR A 67 0.17 -13.38 -4.97
CA THR A 67 -1.21 -13.86 -5.04
C THR A 67 -1.59 -14.49 -3.70
N GLU A 68 -2.67 -13.98 -3.10
CA GLU A 68 -3.20 -14.47 -1.83
C GLU A 68 -4.72 -14.48 -1.90
N ASN A 69 -5.34 -15.56 -1.43
CA ASN A 69 -6.81 -15.69 -1.38
C ASN A 69 -7.48 -15.36 -2.72
N ASN A 70 -6.88 -15.84 -3.82
CA ASN A 70 -7.36 -15.61 -5.19
C ASN A 70 -7.32 -14.15 -5.62
N LYS A 71 -6.52 -13.33 -4.96
CA LYS A 71 -6.31 -11.93 -5.32
C LYS A 71 -4.83 -11.72 -5.59
N THR A 72 -4.53 -10.89 -6.60
CA THR A 72 -3.15 -10.55 -6.95
C THR A 72 -2.86 -9.12 -6.48
N PHE A 73 -1.70 -8.94 -5.88
CA PHE A 73 -1.30 -7.66 -5.31
C PHE A 73 0.01 -7.19 -5.89
N ASP A 74 0.09 -5.90 -6.19
CA ASP A 74 1.35 -5.23 -6.43
C ASP A 74 1.97 -4.88 -5.08
N VAL A 75 3.29 -5.01 -4.99
CA VAL A 75 3.99 -4.83 -3.71
C VAL A 75 4.88 -3.60 -3.77
N TYR A 76 4.74 -2.73 -2.78
CA TYR A 76 5.56 -1.53 -2.65
C TYR A 76 6.39 -1.61 -1.38
N THR A 77 7.66 -1.25 -1.48
CA THR A 77 8.58 -1.16 -0.35
C THR A 77 9.19 0.23 -0.30
N ASN A 78 9.80 0.56 0.83
CA ASN A 78 10.42 1.88 0.99
C ASN A 78 11.89 1.72 1.39
N SER A 79 12.73 2.60 0.86
CA SER A 79 14.18 2.54 1.07
C SER A 79 14.60 2.81 2.52
N ASP A 80 13.75 3.48 3.29
CA ASP A 80 14.11 3.93 4.63
C ASP A 80 13.59 3.04 5.76
N SER A 81 12.71 2.09 5.46
CA SER A 81 12.10 1.30 6.52
C SER A 81 11.63 -0.05 6.02
N THR A 82 11.42 -0.98 6.95
CA THR A 82 10.92 -2.32 6.62
C THR A 82 9.39 -2.31 6.59
N VAL A 83 8.84 -1.63 5.58
CA VAL A 83 7.41 -1.62 5.35
C VAL A 83 7.13 -2.34 4.03
N GLN A 84 5.99 -3.00 3.96
CA GLN A 84 5.52 -3.61 2.73
C GLN A 84 4.05 -3.26 2.59
N VAL A 85 3.69 -2.66 1.45
CA VAL A 85 2.31 -2.33 1.16
C VAL A 85 1.89 -3.13 -0.06
N LYS A 86 0.87 -3.94 0.11
CA LYS A 86 0.30 -4.74 -0.97
C LYS A 86 -0.97 -4.07 -1.45
N VAL A 87 -1.03 -3.79 -2.75
CA VAL A 87 -2.17 -3.10 -3.37
C VAL A 87 -2.79 -4.04 -4.38
N GLU A 88 -4.08 -4.30 -4.24
CA GLU A 88 -4.76 -5.20 -5.18
C GLU A 88 -4.59 -4.68 -6.61
N ASP A 89 -4.24 -5.57 -7.55
CA ASP A 89 -3.84 -5.16 -8.89
C ASP A 89 -4.95 -4.50 -9.71
N LYS A 90 -6.20 -4.65 -9.27
CA LYS A 90 -7.33 -3.97 -9.91
C LYS A 90 -7.33 -2.47 -9.63
N ILE A 91 -6.69 -2.06 -8.55
CA ILE A 91 -6.61 -0.66 -8.16
C ILE A 91 -5.61 0.05 -9.06
N SER A 92 -5.93 1.28 -9.48
CA SER A 92 -4.97 2.12 -10.20
C SER A 92 -3.94 2.61 -9.20
N ASP A 93 -2.67 2.21 -9.36
CA ASP A 93 -1.63 2.56 -8.41
C ASP A 93 -0.41 3.17 -9.11
N GLY A 94 0.43 3.83 -8.33
CA GLY A 94 1.65 4.41 -8.84
C GLY A 94 2.40 5.21 -7.78
N ILE A 95 3.59 5.68 -8.16
CA ILE A 95 4.44 6.48 -7.29
C ILE A 95 4.57 7.88 -7.87
N THR A 96 4.34 8.89 -7.03
CA THR A 96 4.56 10.28 -7.41
C THR A 96 5.79 10.81 -6.69
N SER A 97 6.50 11.70 -7.32
CA SER A 97 7.73 12.25 -6.75
C SER A 97 7.66 13.77 -6.65
#